data_5651172f79272dc5555b0ab143e99a1b
#
_entry.id   5651172f79272dc5555b0ab143e99a1b
#
_cell.length_a   1.000
_cell.length_b   1.000
_cell.length_c   1.000
_cell.angle_alpha   90.00
_cell.angle_beta   90.00
_cell.angle_gamma   90.00
#
_symmetry.space_group_name_H-M   'P 1'
#
loop_
_entity.id
_entity.type
_entity.pdbx_description
1 polymer ?
#
loop_
_entity_poly.entity_id
_entity_poly.type
_entity_poly.pdbx_seq_one_letter_code
_entity_poly.pdbx_strand_id
1 'polypeptide(L)'
;MAIFHLDFKIVKRSEGMTSVAKAAYHTRTRITDDRIGETYDFSHRTDLHGHIILAPVSAPAHIVESSSALWNEVERVERQNNGQTARYFDVAIPVELSNDDKKKLVAEYCQKNFVDKGMIADIAFHDLDSKNPHAHVMLTLKTIGPEGFGKKDRSWNDKKMVVQWRESWATMSNSYLETAGREERIDHRSLRTQCADALAQAEEAFSAEEKAFWLAKATETNRPAMQRVHRAKWNNTESQEQRATEQALRDQQIEEAKKVYNTFSELPLEIVVDVRSFTITHLAEPEEIVIPDFPATTKQQPVMTTH
;
A
#
# COMPACT_ATOMS: atom_id res chain seq x y z
N MET A 1 -12.76 -2.62 7.17
CA MET A 1 -12.70 -2.31 5.73
C MET A 1 -11.23 -2.27 5.28
N ALA A 2 -10.87 -3.14 4.35
CA ALA A 2 -9.52 -3.24 3.81
C ALA A 2 -9.05 -1.91 3.19
N ILE A 3 -7.80 -1.53 3.43
CA ILE A 3 -7.20 -0.27 2.96
C ILE A 3 -5.93 -0.63 2.20
N PHE A 4 -5.76 -0.06 1.00
CA PHE A 4 -4.50 -0.17 0.29
C PHE A 4 -3.49 0.86 0.82
N HIS A 5 -2.39 0.37 1.38
CA HIS A 5 -1.21 1.18 1.68
C HIS A 5 0.04 0.35 1.43
N LEU A 6 0.91 0.83 0.56
CA LEU A 6 2.23 0.27 0.28
C LEU A 6 3.15 1.40 -0.19
N ASP A 7 4.13 1.76 0.63
CA ASP A 7 5.01 2.92 0.41
C ASP A 7 6.48 2.52 0.53
N PHE A 8 7.19 2.56 -0.61
CA PHE A 8 8.61 2.19 -0.69
C PHE A 8 9.53 3.38 -0.42
N LYS A 9 10.55 3.15 0.39
CA LYS A 9 11.58 4.11 0.76
C LYS A 9 12.96 3.47 0.72
N ILE A 10 13.99 4.31 0.72
CA ILE A 10 15.40 3.88 0.70
C ILE A 10 16.08 4.37 1.98
N VAL A 11 16.86 3.51 2.59
CA VAL A 11 17.81 3.89 3.64
C VAL A 11 19.06 4.40 2.98
N LYS A 12 19.44 5.66 3.30
CA LYS A 12 20.60 6.33 2.71
C LYS A 12 21.51 6.86 3.80
N ARG A 13 22.79 6.53 3.75
CA ARG A 13 23.81 7.09 4.64
C ARG A 13 23.96 8.62 4.49
N SER A 14 23.76 9.15 3.27
CA SER A 14 23.77 10.60 3.02
C SER A 14 22.70 11.38 3.79
N GLU A 15 21.67 10.70 4.29
CA GLU A 15 20.60 11.28 5.11
C GLU A 15 20.78 10.96 6.61
N GLY A 16 21.96 10.49 7.02
CA GLY A 16 22.23 10.10 8.40
C GLY A 16 21.52 8.82 8.85
N MET A 17 21.02 8.01 7.89
CA MET A 17 20.29 6.78 8.20
C MET A 17 21.22 5.56 8.17
N THR A 18 20.95 4.58 9.03
CA THR A 18 21.60 3.27 8.97
C THR A 18 20.56 2.16 8.85
N SER A 19 20.90 1.07 8.14
CA SER A 19 20.05 -0.11 8.04
C SER A 19 19.88 -0.77 9.41
N VAL A 20 20.91 -0.73 10.25
CA VAL A 20 20.89 -1.28 11.61
C VAL A 20 19.88 -0.56 12.51
N ALA A 21 19.88 0.78 12.51
CA ALA A 21 18.91 1.57 13.28
C ALA A 21 17.47 1.29 12.82
N LYS A 22 17.29 1.16 11.48
CA LYS A 22 15.98 0.85 10.91
C LYS A 22 15.51 -0.55 11.28
N ALA A 23 16.40 -1.55 11.23
CA ALA A 23 16.11 -2.93 11.63
C ALA A 23 15.75 -3.01 13.13
N ALA A 24 16.53 -2.40 14.01
CA ALA A 24 16.24 -2.34 15.44
C ALA A 24 14.85 -1.74 15.71
N TYR A 25 14.49 -0.67 14.96
CA TYR A 25 13.16 -0.07 15.07
C TYR A 25 12.04 -1.00 14.58
N HIS A 26 12.22 -1.71 13.46
CA HIS A 26 11.19 -2.60 12.91
C HIS A 26 11.02 -3.84 13.79
N THR A 27 12.11 -4.47 14.19
CA THR A 27 12.09 -5.72 14.97
C THR A 27 11.88 -5.52 16.46
N ARG A 28 11.81 -4.25 16.94
CA ARG A 28 11.66 -3.92 18.36
C ARG A 28 12.75 -4.55 19.24
N THR A 29 13.97 -4.58 18.73
CA THR A 29 15.12 -5.16 19.39
C THR A 29 16.19 -4.12 19.68
N ARG A 30 17.19 -4.53 20.46
CA ARG A 30 18.41 -3.78 20.69
C ARG A 30 19.48 -4.29 19.75
N ILE A 31 19.99 -3.42 18.87
CA ILE A 31 21.06 -3.76 17.91
C ILE A 31 22.15 -2.70 17.96
N THR A 32 23.41 -3.12 17.97
CA THR A 32 24.58 -2.26 17.82
C THR A 32 24.99 -2.21 16.35
N ASP A 33 25.20 -1.00 15.82
CA ASP A 33 25.80 -0.78 14.50
C ASP A 33 27.33 -0.88 14.63
N ASP A 34 27.89 -2.00 14.18
CA ASP A 34 29.32 -2.32 14.31
C ASP A 34 30.22 -1.34 13.57
N ARG A 35 29.68 -0.65 12.52
CA ARG A 35 30.41 0.32 11.72
C ARG A 35 30.70 1.62 12.46
N ILE A 36 29.78 2.06 13.33
CA ILE A 36 29.85 3.35 14.02
C ILE A 36 29.88 3.22 15.53
N GLY A 37 29.67 2.00 16.07
CA GLY A 37 29.66 1.72 17.50
C GLY A 37 28.41 2.21 18.24
N GLU A 38 27.37 2.67 17.54
CA GLU A 38 26.13 3.12 18.16
C GLU A 38 25.15 1.97 18.41
N THR A 39 24.46 2.02 19.53
CA THR A 39 23.43 1.03 19.90
C THR A 39 22.03 1.65 19.84
N TYR A 40 21.14 1.03 19.08
CA TYR A 40 19.73 1.39 18.97
C TYR A 40 18.88 0.40 19.76
N ASP A 41 18.07 0.89 20.69
CA ASP A 41 17.24 0.04 21.55
C ASP A 41 15.76 0.45 21.45
N PHE A 42 14.96 -0.45 20.91
CA PHE A 42 13.50 -0.32 20.80
C PHE A 42 12.76 -1.46 21.49
N SER A 43 13.46 -2.27 22.33
CA SER A 43 12.89 -3.45 23.01
C SER A 43 11.76 -3.14 24.01
N HIS A 44 11.66 -1.86 24.44
CA HIS A 44 10.57 -1.39 25.30
C HIS A 44 9.20 -1.32 24.61
N ARG A 45 9.14 -1.50 23.28
CA ARG A 45 7.90 -1.49 22.52
C ARG A 45 7.30 -2.88 22.42
N THR A 46 5.98 -2.98 22.56
CA THR A 46 5.23 -4.24 22.67
C THR A 46 4.31 -4.52 21.49
N ASP A 47 4.40 -3.72 20.43
CA ASP A 47 3.55 -3.79 19.23
C ASP A 47 4.03 -4.82 18.18
N LEU A 48 5.09 -5.58 18.46
CA LEU A 48 5.59 -6.65 17.58
C LEU A 48 4.82 -7.96 17.80
N HIS A 49 4.21 -8.48 16.72
CA HIS A 49 3.44 -9.73 16.71
C HIS A 49 4.14 -10.89 16.00
N GLY A 50 5.34 -10.69 15.52
CA GLY A 50 6.17 -11.69 14.88
C GLY A 50 7.25 -11.09 14.00
N HIS A 51 8.27 -11.89 13.73
CA HIS A 51 9.41 -11.50 12.90
C HIS A 51 9.92 -12.71 12.14
N ILE A 52 10.24 -12.54 10.85
CA ILE A 52 10.85 -13.57 10.01
C ILE A 52 11.83 -12.93 9.02
N ILE A 53 12.88 -13.68 8.70
CA ILE A 53 13.79 -13.36 7.60
C ILE A 53 13.59 -14.39 6.51
N LEU A 54 13.27 -13.94 5.30
CA LEU A 54 13.20 -14.78 4.11
C LEU A 54 14.40 -14.48 3.22
N ALA A 55 15.08 -15.54 2.79
CA ALA A 55 16.29 -15.43 1.98
C ALA A 55 16.34 -16.52 0.92
N PRO A 56 17.04 -16.28 -0.21
CA PRO A 56 17.38 -17.35 -1.15
C PRO A 56 18.08 -18.52 -0.46
N VAL A 57 17.81 -19.73 -0.90
CA VAL A 57 18.39 -20.96 -0.31
C VAL A 57 19.93 -20.94 -0.29
N SER A 58 20.53 -20.22 -1.24
CA SER A 58 21.99 -20.06 -1.34
C SER A 58 22.58 -19.07 -0.34
N ALA A 59 21.77 -18.35 0.43
CA ALA A 59 22.27 -17.36 1.39
C ALA A 59 23.03 -18.05 2.55
N PRO A 60 24.22 -17.55 2.93
CA PRO A 60 24.96 -18.11 4.07
C PRO A 60 24.16 -17.96 5.38
N ALA A 61 24.03 -19.05 6.14
CA ALA A 61 23.20 -19.09 7.34
C ALA A 61 23.60 -18.00 8.38
N HIS A 62 24.89 -17.75 8.56
CA HIS A 62 25.39 -16.75 9.52
C HIS A 62 24.97 -15.30 9.17
N ILE A 63 24.62 -15.02 7.90
CA ILE A 63 24.15 -13.68 7.50
C ILE A 63 22.67 -13.51 7.82
N VAL A 64 21.89 -14.57 7.73
CA VAL A 64 20.43 -14.52 7.85
C VAL A 64 19.91 -15.05 9.19
N GLU A 65 20.80 -15.34 10.14
CA GLU A 65 20.43 -15.86 11.47
C GLU A 65 19.66 -14.84 12.33
N SER A 66 19.89 -13.53 12.08
CA SER A 66 19.22 -12.45 12.80
C SER A 66 19.26 -11.14 11.99
N SER A 67 18.35 -10.22 12.31
CA SER A 67 18.40 -8.86 11.73
C SER A 67 19.70 -8.14 12.10
N SER A 68 20.27 -8.41 13.27
CA SER A 68 21.55 -7.83 13.66
C SER A 68 22.68 -8.29 12.73
N ALA A 69 22.80 -9.60 12.50
CA ALA A 69 23.82 -10.17 11.61
C ALA A 69 23.63 -9.66 10.18
N LEU A 70 22.39 -9.72 9.67
CA LEU A 70 22.05 -9.30 8.31
C LEU A 70 22.40 -7.83 8.04
N TRP A 71 21.93 -6.92 8.88
CA TRP A 71 22.06 -5.49 8.59
C TRP A 71 23.44 -4.94 8.93
N ASN A 72 24.16 -5.51 9.88
CA ASN A 72 25.59 -5.22 10.08
C ASN A 72 26.42 -5.69 8.89
N GLU A 73 26.13 -6.88 8.34
CA GLU A 73 26.80 -7.35 7.12
C GLU A 73 26.50 -6.45 5.91
N VAL A 74 25.24 -6.01 5.72
CA VAL A 74 24.87 -5.05 4.66
C VAL A 74 25.65 -3.74 4.80
N GLU A 75 25.75 -3.21 6.04
CA GLU A 75 26.53 -1.99 6.30
C GLU A 75 28.05 -2.21 6.06
N ARG A 76 28.58 -3.37 6.42
CA ARG A 76 29.99 -3.72 6.22
C ARG A 76 30.37 -3.79 4.74
N VAL A 77 29.54 -4.41 3.90
CA VAL A 77 29.84 -4.59 2.47
C VAL A 77 29.51 -3.37 1.61
N GLU A 78 28.85 -2.34 2.14
CA GLU A 78 28.61 -1.09 1.43
C GLU A 78 29.85 -0.17 1.51
N ARG A 79 30.51 -0.02 0.37
CA ARG A 79 31.78 0.71 0.27
C ARG A 79 31.61 2.24 0.22
N GLN A 80 30.43 2.74 -0.16
CA GLN A 80 30.20 4.16 -0.34
C GLN A 80 29.75 4.83 0.97
N ASN A 81 30.41 5.91 1.35
CA ASN A 81 30.06 6.67 2.56
C ASN A 81 28.65 7.29 2.48
N ASN A 82 28.16 7.60 1.29
CA ASN A 82 26.82 8.13 1.02
C ASN A 82 25.86 7.07 0.43
N GLY A 83 26.22 5.78 0.53
CA GLY A 83 25.55 4.68 -0.12
C GLY A 83 24.10 4.47 0.33
N GLN A 84 23.32 3.89 -0.55
CA GLN A 84 22.02 3.30 -0.22
C GLN A 84 22.29 1.89 0.29
N THR A 85 21.73 1.54 1.46
CA THR A 85 21.98 0.25 2.13
C THR A 85 20.79 -0.67 2.11
N ALA A 86 19.57 -0.15 2.21
CA ALA A 86 18.34 -0.95 2.16
C ALA A 86 17.23 -0.23 1.42
N ARG A 87 16.29 -1.01 0.88
CA ARG A 87 14.93 -0.55 0.60
C ARG A 87 14.03 -1.05 1.72
N TYR A 88 13.03 -0.26 2.08
CA TYR A 88 12.02 -0.71 3.02
C TYR A 88 10.64 -0.21 2.60
N PHE A 89 9.63 -0.89 3.06
CA PHE A 89 8.25 -0.45 2.88
C PHE A 89 7.40 -0.79 4.10
N ASP A 90 6.37 0.02 4.27
CA ASP A 90 5.31 -0.21 5.22
C ASP A 90 4.08 -0.68 4.41
N VAL A 91 3.45 -1.77 4.82
CA VAL A 91 2.27 -2.32 4.14
C VAL A 91 1.14 -2.54 5.12
N ALA A 92 -0.05 -1.99 4.79
CA ALA A 92 -1.27 -2.29 5.53
C ALA A 92 -1.78 -3.68 5.13
N ILE A 93 -2.12 -4.49 6.12
CA ILE A 93 -2.66 -5.83 5.92
C ILE A 93 -4.18 -5.77 6.11
N PRO A 94 -4.99 -6.46 5.31
CA PRO A 94 -6.43 -6.50 5.52
C PRO A 94 -6.79 -6.96 6.94
N VAL A 95 -7.55 -6.15 7.65
CA VAL A 95 -7.97 -6.44 9.05
C VAL A 95 -8.92 -7.63 9.10
N GLU A 96 -9.59 -7.93 8.02
CA GLU A 96 -10.58 -8.99 7.82
C GLU A 96 -9.98 -10.40 7.85
N LEU A 97 -8.67 -10.53 7.66
CA LEU A 97 -7.95 -11.81 7.66
C LEU A 97 -7.60 -12.27 9.08
N SER A 98 -7.47 -13.57 9.26
CA SER A 98 -6.88 -14.14 10.47
C SER A 98 -5.40 -13.73 10.62
N ASN A 99 -4.84 -13.78 11.83
CA ASN A 99 -3.44 -13.42 12.04
C ASN A 99 -2.47 -14.36 11.30
N ASP A 100 -2.82 -15.62 11.15
CA ASP A 100 -2.03 -16.58 10.38
C ASP A 100 -2.07 -16.25 8.88
N ASP A 101 -3.26 -15.94 8.33
CA ASP A 101 -3.39 -15.53 6.93
C ASP A 101 -2.69 -14.19 6.67
N LYS A 102 -2.74 -13.23 7.62
CA LYS A 102 -1.99 -11.98 7.54
C LYS A 102 -0.49 -12.22 7.39
N LYS A 103 0.07 -13.09 8.23
CA LYS A 103 1.50 -13.43 8.17
C LYS A 103 1.86 -14.18 6.89
N LYS A 104 1.04 -15.16 6.51
CA LYS A 104 1.22 -15.95 5.29
C LYS A 104 1.17 -15.09 4.04
N LEU A 105 0.18 -14.21 3.91
CA LEU A 105 0.04 -13.29 2.80
C LEU A 105 1.30 -12.43 2.60
N VAL A 106 1.82 -11.81 3.68
CA VAL A 106 3.01 -10.96 3.57
C VAL A 106 4.25 -11.80 3.23
N ALA A 107 4.40 -12.99 3.84
CA ALA A 107 5.51 -13.88 3.56
C ALA A 107 5.52 -14.34 2.10
N GLU A 108 4.38 -14.82 1.57
CA GLU A 108 4.26 -15.25 0.18
C GLU A 108 4.46 -14.09 -0.80
N TYR A 109 3.95 -12.89 -0.46
CA TYR A 109 4.19 -11.69 -1.25
C TYR A 109 5.68 -11.36 -1.32
N CYS A 110 6.38 -11.40 -0.19
CA CYS A 110 7.81 -11.12 -0.15
C CYS A 110 8.61 -12.21 -0.88
N GLN A 111 8.25 -13.47 -0.71
CA GLN A 111 8.90 -14.58 -1.41
C GLN A 111 8.84 -14.39 -2.92
N LYS A 112 7.64 -14.23 -3.46
CA LYS A 112 7.38 -14.12 -4.91
C LYS A 112 8.02 -12.89 -5.56
N ASN A 113 7.91 -11.73 -4.91
CA ASN A 113 8.27 -10.46 -5.52
C ASN A 113 9.73 -10.05 -5.27
N PHE A 114 10.37 -10.55 -4.22
CA PHE A 114 11.69 -10.10 -3.79
C PHE A 114 12.67 -11.26 -3.61
N VAL A 115 12.34 -12.28 -2.80
CA VAL A 115 13.29 -13.34 -2.44
C VAL A 115 13.63 -14.22 -3.64
N ASP A 116 12.64 -14.59 -4.45
CA ASP A 116 12.83 -15.33 -5.70
C ASP A 116 13.62 -14.53 -6.75
N LYS A 117 13.80 -13.23 -6.54
CA LYS A 117 14.62 -12.34 -7.37
C LYS A 117 16.03 -12.11 -6.80
N GLY A 118 16.35 -12.75 -5.68
CA GLY A 118 17.68 -12.71 -5.05
C GLY A 118 17.85 -11.67 -3.94
N MET A 119 16.78 -11.01 -3.50
CA MET A 119 16.80 -10.15 -2.31
C MET A 119 16.63 -10.97 -1.04
N ILE A 120 17.06 -10.42 0.10
CA ILE A 120 16.64 -10.89 1.42
C ILE A 120 15.54 -9.95 1.91
N ALA A 121 14.47 -10.51 2.48
CA ALA A 121 13.38 -9.78 3.10
C ALA A 121 13.36 -10.02 4.61
N ASP A 122 13.53 -8.96 5.39
CA ASP A 122 13.42 -8.93 6.84
C ASP A 122 12.07 -8.31 7.20
N ILE A 123 11.15 -9.12 7.76
CA ILE A 123 9.73 -8.82 7.89
C ILE A 123 9.35 -8.76 9.36
N ALA A 124 8.84 -7.64 9.83
CA ALA A 124 8.31 -7.46 11.17
C ALA A 124 6.81 -7.13 11.12
N PHE A 125 6.00 -7.93 11.81
CA PHE A 125 4.55 -7.79 11.89
C PHE A 125 4.16 -7.00 13.12
N HIS A 126 3.38 -5.94 12.93
CA HIS A 126 2.97 -5.03 13.99
C HIS A 126 1.45 -4.94 14.09
N ASP A 127 0.97 -4.79 15.33
CA ASP A 127 -0.43 -4.46 15.64
C ASP A 127 -1.47 -5.37 14.97
N LEU A 128 -1.16 -6.67 14.79
CA LEU A 128 -2.03 -7.61 14.04
C LEU A 128 -3.43 -7.74 14.63
N ASP A 129 -3.60 -7.52 15.94
CA ASP A 129 -4.90 -7.58 16.64
C ASP A 129 -5.60 -6.23 16.72
N SER A 130 -5.02 -5.18 16.15
CA SER A 130 -5.56 -3.82 16.17
C SER A 130 -6.41 -3.52 14.93
N LYS A 131 -6.94 -2.30 14.86
CA LYS A 131 -7.61 -1.77 13.66
C LYS A 131 -6.63 -1.36 12.54
N ASN A 132 -5.32 -1.49 12.78
CA ASN A 132 -4.28 -1.10 11.84
C ASN A 132 -3.17 -2.17 11.75
N PRO A 133 -3.50 -3.41 11.40
CA PRO A 133 -2.49 -4.45 11.21
C PRO A 133 -1.58 -4.08 10.05
N HIS A 134 -0.27 -4.15 10.28
CA HIS A 134 0.71 -3.77 9.24
C HIS A 134 2.01 -4.56 9.39
N ALA A 135 2.77 -4.59 8.31
CA ALA A 135 4.13 -5.11 8.33
C ALA A 135 5.12 -4.04 7.88
N HIS A 136 6.27 -4.03 8.53
CA HIS A 136 7.47 -3.36 8.07
C HIS A 136 8.38 -4.38 7.41
N VAL A 137 8.79 -4.12 6.19
CA VAL A 137 9.66 -5.02 5.43
C VAL A 137 10.89 -4.26 4.99
N MET A 138 12.06 -4.82 5.29
CA MET A 138 13.34 -4.33 4.78
C MET A 138 13.89 -5.30 3.74
N LEU A 139 14.40 -4.75 2.65
CA LEU A 139 14.93 -5.51 1.52
C LEU A 139 16.39 -5.12 1.26
N THR A 140 17.22 -6.11 0.95
CA THR A 140 18.58 -5.86 0.50
C THR A 140 18.61 -5.26 -0.92
N LEU A 141 19.66 -4.51 -1.24
CA LEU A 141 19.87 -3.91 -2.57
C LEU A 141 20.93 -4.66 -3.40
N LYS A 142 21.55 -5.66 -2.78
CA LYS A 142 22.53 -6.55 -3.40
C LYS A 142 21.94 -7.95 -3.45
N THR A 143 22.19 -8.67 -4.51
CA THR A 143 21.92 -10.10 -4.56
C THR A 143 22.81 -10.84 -3.58
N ILE A 144 22.34 -12.00 -3.10
CA ILE A 144 23.11 -12.86 -2.22
C ILE A 144 23.34 -14.22 -2.87
N GLY A 145 24.51 -14.77 -2.68
CA GLY A 145 24.91 -16.11 -3.14
C GLY A 145 25.67 -16.84 -2.02
N PRO A 146 26.21 -18.02 -2.30
CA PRO A 146 26.92 -18.83 -1.30
C PRO A 146 28.11 -18.13 -0.65
N GLU A 147 28.77 -17.22 -1.37
CA GLU A 147 29.93 -16.43 -0.90
C GLU A 147 29.53 -15.11 -0.20
N GLY A 148 28.22 -14.87 0.00
CA GLY A 148 27.71 -13.63 0.56
C GLY A 148 27.17 -12.66 -0.46
N PHE A 149 27.19 -11.34 -0.12
CA PHE A 149 26.60 -10.29 -0.97
C PHE A 149 27.42 -10.01 -2.23
N GLY A 150 26.75 -10.03 -3.37
CA GLY A 150 27.27 -9.63 -4.68
C GLY A 150 27.17 -8.12 -4.96
N LYS A 151 26.91 -7.79 -6.20
CA LYS A 151 26.73 -6.39 -6.66
C LYS A 151 25.29 -5.94 -6.43
N LYS A 152 25.10 -4.61 -6.34
CA LYS A 152 23.74 -4.02 -6.40
C LYS A 152 23.09 -4.32 -7.73
N ASP A 153 21.87 -4.81 -7.69
CA ASP A 153 21.05 -4.94 -8.88
C ASP A 153 20.29 -3.62 -9.11
N ARG A 154 20.71 -2.89 -10.15
CA ARG A 154 20.11 -1.59 -10.50
C ARG A 154 18.74 -1.71 -11.17
N SER A 155 18.39 -2.88 -11.70
CA SER A 155 17.08 -3.13 -12.33
C SER A 155 15.95 -2.98 -11.29
N TRP A 156 16.23 -3.27 -10.03
CA TRP A 156 15.28 -3.09 -8.92
C TRP A 156 14.90 -1.63 -8.64
N ASN A 157 15.61 -0.66 -9.25
CA ASN A 157 15.31 0.77 -9.12
C ASN A 157 14.41 1.29 -10.27
N ASP A 158 14.01 0.44 -11.21
CA ASP A 158 13.08 0.83 -12.28
C ASP A 158 11.73 1.24 -11.63
N LYS A 159 11.20 2.39 -12.07
CA LYS A 159 9.89 2.91 -11.60
C LYS A 159 8.75 1.93 -11.89
N LYS A 160 8.86 1.13 -12.96
CA LYS A 160 7.88 0.08 -13.30
C LYS A 160 7.77 -0.99 -12.23
N MET A 161 8.89 -1.30 -11.55
CA MET A 161 8.89 -2.30 -10.47
C MET A 161 7.97 -1.92 -9.32
N VAL A 162 7.96 -0.65 -8.92
CA VAL A 162 7.07 -0.18 -7.84
C VAL A 162 5.60 -0.34 -8.22
N VAL A 163 5.24 -0.07 -9.48
CA VAL A 163 3.87 -0.27 -9.98
C VAL A 163 3.50 -1.75 -9.91
N GLN A 164 4.36 -2.63 -10.43
CA GLN A 164 4.16 -4.09 -10.41
C GLN A 164 4.04 -4.64 -8.99
N TRP A 165 4.88 -4.19 -8.06
CA TRP A 165 4.82 -4.60 -6.65
C TRP A 165 3.51 -4.17 -5.99
N ARG A 166 3.03 -2.96 -6.27
CA ARG A 166 1.74 -2.46 -5.75
C ARG A 166 0.56 -3.25 -6.30
N GLU A 167 0.56 -3.53 -7.60
CA GLU A 167 -0.44 -4.36 -8.27
C GLU A 167 -0.45 -5.80 -7.71
N SER A 168 0.75 -6.41 -7.60
CA SER A 168 0.90 -7.75 -7.02
C SER A 168 0.36 -7.83 -5.60
N TRP A 169 0.62 -6.79 -4.76
CA TRP A 169 0.06 -6.73 -3.41
C TRP A 169 -1.46 -6.71 -3.41
N ALA A 170 -2.08 -5.87 -4.24
CA ALA A 170 -3.53 -5.80 -4.34
C ALA A 170 -4.13 -7.13 -4.81
N THR A 171 -3.55 -7.73 -5.85
CA THR A 171 -4.00 -9.02 -6.40
C THR A 171 -3.93 -10.13 -5.36
N MET A 172 -2.80 -10.28 -4.67
CA MET A 172 -2.63 -11.32 -3.65
C MET A 172 -3.54 -11.10 -2.44
N SER A 173 -3.66 -9.86 -1.97
CA SER A 173 -4.57 -9.53 -0.86
C SER A 173 -6.02 -9.85 -1.20
N ASN A 174 -6.46 -9.52 -2.42
CA ASN A 174 -7.81 -9.80 -2.88
C ASN A 174 -8.08 -11.31 -2.99
N SER A 175 -7.10 -12.11 -3.43
CA SER A 175 -7.21 -13.57 -3.44
C SER A 175 -7.35 -14.16 -2.03
N TYR A 176 -6.61 -13.64 -1.06
CA TYR A 176 -6.74 -14.05 0.34
C TYR A 176 -8.09 -13.66 0.95
N LEU A 177 -8.58 -12.45 0.66
CA LEU A 177 -9.90 -12.00 1.09
C LEU A 177 -11.01 -12.87 0.50
N GLU A 178 -10.92 -13.19 -0.78
CA GLU A 178 -11.86 -14.08 -1.45
C GLU A 178 -11.88 -15.49 -0.84
N THR A 179 -10.69 -16.07 -0.62
CA THR A 179 -10.56 -17.39 0.03
C THR A 179 -11.14 -17.38 1.45
N ALA A 180 -11.02 -16.25 2.16
CA ALA A 180 -11.60 -16.04 3.48
C ALA A 180 -13.12 -15.73 3.44
N GLY A 181 -13.75 -15.72 2.27
CA GLY A 181 -15.18 -15.40 2.11
C GLY A 181 -15.52 -13.93 2.39
N ARG A 182 -14.57 -13.02 2.16
CA ARG A 182 -14.74 -11.57 2.37
C ARG A 182 -15.06 -10.87 1.07
N GLU A 183 -15.97 -9.91 1.15
CA GLU A 183 -16.38 -9.09 0.00
C GLU A 183 -15.44 -7.90 -0.24
N GLU A 184 -14.71 -7.47 0.80
CA GLU A 184 -13.80 -6.36 0.72
C GLU A 184 -12.70 -6.60 -0.31
N ARG A 185 -12.36 -5.55 -1.06
CA ARG A 185 -11.27 -5.56 -2.05
C ARG A 185 -10.43 -4.32 -1.90
N ILE A 186 -9.15 -4.43 -2.19
CA ILE A 186 -8.21 -3.29 -2.27
C ILE A 186 -7.78 -3.06 -3.70
N ASP A 187 -7.49 -1.80 -4.04
CA ASP A 187 -7.00 -1.41 -5.36
C ASP A 187 -5.74 -0.55 -5.21
N HIS A 188 -4.71 -0.88 -5.98
CA HIS A 188 -3.42 -0.19 -5.96
C HIS A 188 -3.41 1.14 -6.70
N ARG A 189 -4.40 1.38 -7.55
CA ARG A 189 -4.52 2.58 -8.38
C ARG A 189 -4.96 3.78 -7.56
N SER A 190 -4.76 4.98 -8.08
CA SER A 190 -5.26 6.20 -7.45
C SER A 190 -6.78 6.22 -7.42
N LEU A 191 -7.40 6.87 -6.43
CA LEU A 191 -8.86 7.05 -6.37
C LEU A 191 -9.41 7.69 -7.65
N ARG A 192 -8.69 8.67 -8.21
CA ARG A 192 -9.05 9.28 -9.49
C ARG A 192 -9.10 8.26 -10.64
N THR A 193 -8.12 7.37 -10.71
CA THR A 193 -8.09 6.32 -11.74
C THR A 193 -9.21 5.32 -11.55
N GLN A 194 -9.47 4.92 -10.28
CA GLN A 194 -10.56 4.01 -9.95
C GLN A 194 -11.92 4.61 -10.30
N CYS A 195 -12.14 5.90 -10.01
CA CYS A 195 -13.36 6.62 -10.35
C CYS A 195 -13.57 6.67 -11.88
N ALA A 196 -12.54 7.05 -12.64
CA ALA A 196 -12.63 7.12 -14.09
C ALA A 196 -12.92 5.76 -14.74
N ASP A 197 -12.27 4.70 -14.24
CA ASP A 197 -12.52 3.33 -14.69
C ASP A 197 -13.94 2.87 -14.35
N ALA A 198 -14.42 3.16 -13.14
CA ALA A 198 -15.78 2.81 -12.73
C ALA A 198 -16.85 3.52 -13.58
N LEU A 199 -16.63 4.79 -13.95
CA LEU A 199 -17.52 5.50 -14.86
C LEU A 199 -17.55 4.85 -16.26
N ALA A 200 -16.38 4.49 -16.80
CA ALA A 200 -16.31 3.80 -18.08
C ALA A 200 -17.03 2.44 -18.05
N GLN A 201 -16.84 1.65 -16.98
CA GLN A 201 -17.57 0.39 -16.81
C GLN A 201 -19.09 0.60 -16.68
N ALA A 202 -19.51 1.68 -16.03
CA ALA A 202 -20.94 2.02 -15.94
C ALA A 202 -21.57 2.35 -17.30
N GLU A 203 -20.79 2.94 -18.22
CA GLU A 203 -21.23 3.21 -19.59
C GLU A 203 -21.38 1.93 -20.42
N GLU A 204 -20.51 0.93 -20.17
CA GLU A 204 -20.49 -0.36 -20.88
C GLU A 204 -21.37 -1.44 -20.23
N ALA A 205 -21.99 -1.16 -19.08
CA ALA A 205 -22.77 -2.12 -18.30
C ALA A 205 -24.00 -2.65 -19.06
N PHE A 206 -24.21 -3.95 -19.03
CA PHE A 206 -25.31 -4.63 -19.73
C PHE A 206 -26.60 -4.74 -18.90
N SER A 207 -26.56 -4.45 -17.61
CA SER A 207 -27.71 -4.50 -16.71
C SER A 207 -27.78 -3.28 -15.80
N ALA A 208 -29.00 -2.99 -15.30
CA ALA A 208 -29.21 -1.92 -14.32
C ALA A 208 -28.42 -2.15 -13.05
N GLU A 209 -28.37 -3.39 -12.57
CA GLU A 209 -27.63 -3.78 -11.39
C GLU A 209 -26.11 -3.58 -11.57
N GLU A 210 -25.56 -4.00 -12.69
CA GLU A 210 -24.15 -3.79 -13.03
C GLU A 210 -23.82 -2.30 -13.14
N LYS A 211 -24.67 -1.51 -13.83
CA LYS A 211 -24.53 -0.06 -13.92
C LYS A 211 -24.58 0.60 -12.55
N ALA A 212 -25.55 0.19 -11.70
CA ALA A 212 -25.69 0.68 -10.33
C ALA A 212 -24.43 0.40 -9.50
N PHE A 213 -23.87 -0.81 -9.63
CA PHE A 213 -22.63 -1.20 -8.96
C PHE A 213 -21.45 -0.28 -9.34
N TRP A 214 -21.26 -0.04 -10.64
CA TRP A 214 -20.16 0.78 -11.11
C TRP A 214 -20.35 2.27 -10.79
N LEU A 215 -21.56 2.80 -10.85
CA LEU A 215 -21.87 4.17 -10.43
C LEU A 215 -21.65 4.36 -8.93
N ALA A 216 -22.05 3.40 -8.10
CA ALA A 216 -21.75 3.41 -6.68
C ALA A 216 -20.25 3.39 -6.41
N LYS A 217 -19.50 2.58 -7.15
CA LYS A 217 -18.03 2.52 -7.05
C LYS A 217 -17.37 3.85 -7.47
N ALA A 218 -17.85 4.48 -8.54
CA ALA A 218 -17.40 5.79 -8.93
C ALA A 218 -17.67 6.83 -7.85
N THR A 219 -18.86 6.83 -7.24
CA THR A 219 -19.23 7.73 -6.14
C THR A 219 -18.33 7.53 -4.92
N GLU A 220 -18.10 6.29 -4.48
CA GLU A 220 -17.22 5.97 -3.37
C GLU A 220 -15.79 6.49 -3.57
N THR A 221 -15.29 6.42 -4.81
CA THR A 221 -13.91 6.78 -5.15
C THR A 221 -13.73 8.25 -5.57
N ASN A 222 -14.81 8.98 -5.80
CA ASN A 222 -14.78 10.41 -6.17
C ASN A 222 -14.51 11.31 -4.95
N ARG A 223 -13.34 11.18 -4.37
CA ARG A 223 -12.89 11.98 -3.23
C ARG A 223 -11.37 12.10 -3.21
N PRO A 224 -10.80 13.08 -2.51
CA PRO A 224 -9.37 13.14 -2.28
C PRO A 224 -8.89 11.95 -1.44
N ALA A 225 -7.65 11.53 -1.67
CA ALA A 225 -7.01 10.55 -0.81
C ALA A 225 -6.73 11.16 0.57
N MET A 226 -6.89 10.37 1.63
CA MET A 226 -6.52 10.80 2.98
C MET A 226 -5.03 11.14 3.03
N GLN A 227 -4.70 12.27 3.65
CA GLN A 227 -3.32 12.72 3.77
C GLN A 227 -2.59 11.94 4.87
N ARG A 228 -1.31 11.67 4.61
CA ARG A 228 -0.45 11.04 5.60
C ARG A 228 -0.05 12.05 6.67
N VAL A 229 -0.41 11.78 7.92
CA VAL A 229 0.07 12.54 9.07
C VAL A 229 1.42 11.98 9.52
N HIS A 230 2.44 12.84 9.61
CA HIS A 230 3.74 12.43 10.14
C HIS A 230 3.62 12.09 11.63
N ARG A 231 4.31 11.02 12.08
CA ARG A 231 4.21 10.50 13.45
C ARG A 231 4.41 11.57 14.53
N ALA A 232 5.34 12.49 14.33
CA ALA A 232 5.60 13.58 15.28
C ALA A 232 4.42 14.55 15.45
N LYS A 233 3.50 14.60 14.47
CA LYS A 233 2.29 15.42 14.49
C LYS A 233 1.04 14.61 14.81
N TRP A 234 1.17 13.30 15.04
CA TRP A 234 0.00 12.42 15.20
C TRP A 234 -0.94 12.85 16.35
N ASN A 235 -0.38 13.27 17.46
CA ASN A 235 -1.14 13.71 18.63
C ASN A 235 -1.47 15.23 18.63
N ASN A 236 -1.15 15.94 17.54
CA ASN A 236 -1.52 17.34 17.39
C ASN A 236 -3.02 17.45 17.09
N THR A 237 -3.71 18.36 17.78
CA THR A 237 -5.15 18.63 17.64
C THR A 237 -5.52 18.90 16.18
N GLU A 238 -4.77 19.76 15.49
CA GLU A 238 -4.98 20.09 14.07
C GLU A 238 -4.94 18.84 13.17
N SER A 239 -3.96 17.97 13.39
CA SER A 239 -3.83 16.72 12.61
C SER A 239 -4.95 15.72 12.90
N GLN A 240 -5.45 15.68 14.13
CA GLN A 240 -6.59 14.83 14.50
C GLN A 240 -7.90 15.36 13.92
N GLU A 241 -8.11 16.67 13.94
CA GLU A 241 -9.28 17.34 13.32
C GLU A 241 -9.28 17.14 11.80
N GLN A 242 -8.12 17.31 11.15
CA GLN A 242 -7.98 17.03 9.72
C GLN A 242 -8.36 15.57 9.39
N ARG A 243 -7.86 14.61 10.15
CA ARG A 243 -8.17 13.19 9.94
C ARG A 243 -9.65 12.88 10.19
N ALA A 244 -10.24 13.48 11.21
CA ALA A 244 -11.67 13.32 11.48
C ALA A 244 -12.51 13.86 10.30
N THR A 245 -12.15 15.01 9.76
CA THR A 245 -12.80 15.60 8.58
C THR A 245 -12.64 14.71 7.33
N GLU A 246 -11.43 14.23 7.06
CA GLU A 246 -11.17 13.32 5.93
C GLU A 246 -11.93 11.99 6.09
N GLN A 247 -12.04 11.46 7.33
CA GLN A 247 -12.80 10.25 7.60
C GLN A 247 -14.31 10.49 7.43
N ALA A 248 -14.84 11.62 7.92
CA ALA A 248 -16.25 11.97 7.76
C ALA A 248 -16.63 12.09 6.28
N LEU A 249 -15.78 12.71 5.46
CA LEU A 249 -15.99 12.78 4.01
C LEU A 249 -16.00 11.38 3.38
N ARG A 250 -15.10 10.50 3.79
CA ARG A 250 -15.08 9.12 3.31
C ARG A 250 -16.36 8.37 3.66
N ASP A 251 -16.82 8.50 4.91
CA ASP A 251 -18.02 7.83 5.39
C ASP A 251 -19.26 8.36 4.66
N GLN A 252 -19.33 9.68 4.41
CA GLN A 252 -20.37 10.29 3.59
C GLN A 252 -20.41 9.72 2.19
N GLN A 253 -19.26 9.60 1.50
CA GLN A 253 -19.18 9.05 0.15
C GLN A 253 -19.61 7.58 0.09
N ILE A 254 -19.33 6.79 1.13
CA ILE A 254 -19.80 5.40 1.24
C ILE A 254 -21.33 5.35 1.36
N GLU A 255 -21.93 6.22 2.17
CA GLU A 255 -23.39 6.28 2.31
C GLU A 255 -24.07 6.80 1.03
N GLU A 256 -23.47 7.75 0.34
CA GLU A 256 -23.94 8.21 -0.98
C GLU A 256 -23.86 7.10 -2.02
N ALA A 257 -22.76 6.35 -2.05
CA ALA A 257 -22.59 5.20 -2.94
C ALA A 257 -23.67 4.12 -2.72
N LYS A 258 -24.03 3.84 -1.46
CA LYS A 258 -25.15 2.93 -1.16
C LYS A 258 -26.49 3.43 -1.68
N LYS A 259 -26.75 4.74 -1.54
CA LYS A 259 -27.97 5.35 -2.08
C LYS A 259 -28.01 5.25 -3.61
N VAL A 260 -26.88 5.55 -4.27
CA VAL A 260 -26.74 5.41 -5.72
C VAL A 260 -27.04 3.97 -6.15
N TYR A 261 -26.40 2.99 -5.51
CA TYR A 261 -26.67 1.58 -5.82
C TYR A 261 -28.16 1.21 -5.69
N ASN A 262 -28.78 1.52 -4.56
CA ASN A 262 -30.19 1.20 -4.32
C ASN A 262 -31.12 1.90 -5.33
N THR A 263 -30.83 3.15 -5.66
CA THR A 263 -31.65 3.92 -6.61
C THR A 263 -31.58 3.32 -8.01
N PHE A 264 -30.39 2.98 -8.50
CA PHE A 264 -30.22 2.52 -9.88
C PHE A 264 -30.45 1.02 -10.05
N SER A 265 -30.26 0.18 -9.03
CA SER A 265 -30.55 -1.26 -9.11
C SER A 265 -32.02 -1.58 -9.19
N GLU A 266 -32.88 -0.71 -8.67
CA GLU A 266 -34.34 -0.87 -8.67
C GLU A 266 -35.02 -0.27 -9.91
N LEU A 267 -34.27 0.54 -10.70
CA LEU A 267 -34.84 1.15 -11.93
C LEU A 267 -34.91 0.11 -13.03
N PRO A 268 -36.12 -0.21 -13.55
CA PRO A 268 -36.24 -1.04 -14.74
C PRO A 268 -35.62 -0.27 -15.92
N LEU A 269 -34.52 -0.79 -16.47
CA LEU A 269 -34.00 -0.34 -17.76
C LEU A 269 -34.92 -0.89 -18.86
N GLU A 270 -36.15 -0.39 -18.98
CA GLU A 270 -36.98 -0.67 -20.13
C GLU A 270 -36.47 0.17 -21.31
N ILE A 271 -35.71 -0.47 -22.19
CA ILE A 271 -35.45 0.07 -23.51
C ILE A 271 -36.62 -0.30 -24.37
N VAL A 272 -37.51 0.66 -24.67
CA VAL A 272 -38.56 0.45 -25.66
C VAL A 272 -38.01 0.79 -27.04
N VAL A 273 -37.81 -0.24 -27.85
CA VAL A 273 -37.44 -0.07 -29.26
C VAL A 273 -38.71 0.00 -30.07
N ASP A 274 -39.07 1.16 -30.56
CA ASP A 274 -40.15 1.28 -31.56
C ASP A 274 -39.63 0.84 -32.94
N VAL A 275 -39.98 -0.38 -33.29
CA VAL A 275 -39.55 -1.03 -34.56
C VAL A 275 -40.04 -0.32 -35.79
N ARG A 276 -41.04 0.57 -35.70
CA ARG A 276 -41.59 1.31 -36.82
C ARG A 276 -40.85 2.61 -37.13
N SER A 277 -40.34 3.27 -36.09
CA SER A 277 -39.59 4.53 -36.20
C SER A 277 -38.06 4.36 -36.02
N PHE A 278 -37.60 3.19 -35.60
CA PHE A 278 -36.23 2.96 -35.13
C PHE A 278 -35.79 3.93 -34.05
N THR A 279 -36.73 4.45 -33.26
CA THR A 279 -36.44 5.39 -32.18
C THR A 279 -36.26 4.60 -30.90
N ILE A 280 -35.12 4.79 -30.23
CA ILE A 280 -34.82 4.25 -28.89
C ILE A 280 -35.26 5.34 -27.90
N THR A 281 -36.25 5.05 -27.07
CA THR A 281 -36.68 5.96 -26.01
C THR A 281 -36.32 5.35 -24.67
N HIS A 282 -35.53 6.07 -23.89
CA HIS A 282 -35.30 5.73 -22.49
C HIS A 282 -36.51 6.22 -21.68
N LEU A 283 -37.23 5.31 -21.02
CA LEU A 283 -38.42 5.64 -20.23
C LEU A 283 -38.11 6.29 -18.88
N ALA A 284 -36.88 6.33 -18.46
CA ALA A 284 -36.43 7.10 -17.31
C ALA A 284 -35.05 7.68 -17.62
N GLU A 285 -34.95 8.97 -17.82
CA GLU A 285 -33.68 9.67 -17.65
C GLU A 285 -33.44 9.77 -16.12
N PRO A 286 -32.37 9.20 -15.58
CA PRO A 286 -32.00 9.51 -14.22
C PRO A 286 -31.68 11.01 -14.12
N GLU A 287 -32.20 11.67 -13.07
CA GLU A 287 -31.77 13.03 -12.77
C GLU A 287 -30.23 13.07 -12.79
N GLU A 288 -29.71 14.07 -13.54
CA GLU A 288 -28.26 14.23 -13.74
C GLU A 288 -27.59 14.29 -12.36
N ILE A 289 -26.86 13.22 -11.98
CA ILE A 289 -26.08 13.23 -10.75
C ILE A 289 -24.95 14.21 -10.99
N VAL A 290 -25.13 15.45 -10.50
CA VAL A 290 -24.06 16.46 -10.49
C VAL A 290 -22.96 15.95 -9.58
N ILE A 291 -21.96 15.29 -10.18
CA ILE A 291 -20.74 14.93 -9.49
C ILE A 291 -20.03 16.26 -9.19
N PRO A 292 -19.84 16.64 -7.90
CA PRO A 292 -19.22 17.92 -7.60
C PRO A 292 -17.80 17.96 -8.18
N ASP A 293 -17.56 18.96 -9.03
CA ASP A 293 -16.24 19.25 -9.58
C ASP A 293 -15.31 19.66 -8.42
N PHE A 294 -14.34 18.84 -8.11
CA PHE A 294 -13.29 19.26 -7.18
C PHE A 294 -12.39 20.27 -7.88
N PRO A 295 -12.16 21.46 -7.29
CA PRO A 295 -11.25 22.43 -7.88
C PRO A 295 -9.87 21.82 -8.05
N ALA A 296 -9.35 21.87 -9.27
CA ALA A 296 -7.98 21.43 -9.56
C ALA A 296 -7.03 22.15 -8.61
N THR A 297 -6.27 21.38 -7.83
CA THR A 297 -5.25 21.93 -6.92
C THR A 297 -4.22 22.68 -7.78
N THR A 298 -4.29 23.99 -7.79
CA THR A 298 -3.32 24.87 -8.45
C THR A 298 -1.97 24.61 -7.79
N LYS A 299 -1.06 23.95 -8.50
CA LYS A 299 0.34 23.87 -8.10
C LYS A 299 0.90 25.30 -8.07
N GLN A 300 1.04 25.90 -6.89
CA GLN A 300 1.86 27.06 -6.72
C GLN A 300 3.31 26.67 -7.06
N GLN A 301 3.80 27.23 -8.15
CA GLN A 301 5.24 27.21 -8.47
C GLN A 301 5.98 28.00 -7.37
N PRO A 302 7.10 27.51 -6.85
CA PRO A 302 7.92 28.30 -5.96
C PRO A 302 8.51 29.48 -6.73
N VAL A 303 8.23 30.68 -6.24
CA VAL A 303 8.89 31.92 -6.71
C VAL A 303 10.38 31.81 -6.34
N MET A 304 11.23 31.71 -7.34
CA MET A 304 12.68 31.90 -7.17
C MET A 304 12.92 33.39 -6.89
N THR A 305 13.22 33.72 -5.66
CA THR A 305 13.82 34.98 -5.30
C THR A 305 15.34 34.88 -5.52
N THR A 306 15.80 35.54 -6.54
CA THR A 306 17.23 35.91 -6.73
C THR A 306 17.61 36.97 -5.71
N HIS A 307 18.54 36.65 -4.83
CA HIS A 307 19.55 37.56 -4.26
C HIS A 307 20.83 36.79 -4.02
#